data_3937cf745dcec6333f2ea5e1c76a8f03
#
_entry.id   3937cf745dcec6333f2ea5e1c76a8f03
#
_cell.length_a   1.000
_cell.length_b   1.000
_cell.length_c   1.000
_cell.angle_alpha   90.00
_cell.angle_beta   90.00
_cell.angle_gamma   90.00
#
_symmetry.space_group_name_H-M   'P 1'
#
loop_
_entity.id
_entity.type
_entity.pdbx_description
1 polymer ?
#
loop_
_entity_poly.entity_id
_entity_poly.type
_entity_poly.pdbx_seq_one_letter_code
_entity_poly.pdbx_strand_id
1 'polypeptide(L)'
;MTIALTRRGLLATAAIAAPAIWGRDAVAQIRRGDELTVGIWGGAQERITRQYCATPLEQQHGVKINYVLGGTPERRARAYAERGRPSFDLLYLNIFESRQAVKDGVTQAPSASVPNFANLYPLARIGGYGVAFNPVTIVYDRRMVAAPMTSWKDFWRDDLKGKVIWPTYPGAQGTAGLLMAAKVWGGSENDIDPAFRKIAELKPFAAIQGSQDQLYGMFDQQVGAASVEFGSFTRSYAESRNPNIVIAEPVEGQAVAANFACITTGTRNQALAEAFVNLHLSPECQTAYAQQTYYSPTIRNITLPPDLAAKLIMGEEAVSKLIDFDWDVVIRNQGRWSSRFTREIAG
;
A
#
# COMPACT_ATOMS: atom_id res chain seq x y z
N MET A 1 -9.12 60.52 30.27
CA MET A 1 -8.34 60.47 28.99
C MET A 1 -8.31 59.03 28.56
N THR A 2 -9.29 58.68 27.72
CA THR A 2 -9.62 57.30 27.35
C THR A 2 -9.03 57.00 25.97
N ILE A 3 -8.10 56.08 25.87
CA ILE A 3 -7.50 55.69 24.57
C ILE A 3 -8.25 54.46 24.09
N ALA A 4 -8.93 54.63 22.94
CA ALA A 4 -9.60 53.55 22.22
C ALA A 4 -8.60 52.78 21.35
N LEU A 5 -8.44 51.49 21.58
CA LEU A 5 -7.67 50.57 20.76
C LEU A 5 -8.59 50.00 19.67
N THR A 6 -8.34 50.41 18.41
CA THR A 6 -8.97 49.87 17.22
C THR A 6 -8.37 48.50 16.85
N ARG A 7 -9.22 47.46 16.78
CA ARG A 7 -8.93 46.16 16.22
C ARG A 7 -8.80 46.28 14.71
N ARG A 8 -7.61 46.27 14.16
CA ARG A 8 -7.33 45.90 12.74
C ARG A 8 -6.80 44.49 12.73
N GLY A 9 -7.67 43.58 12.29
CA GLY A 9 -7.30 42.18 12.04
C GLY A 9 -6.29 42.09 10.92
N LEU A 10 -5.14 41.49 11.21
CA LEU A 10 -4.22 40.95 10.23
C LEU A 10 -4.78 39.64 9.70
N LEU A 11 -5.37 39.66 8.53
CA LEU A 11 -5.56 38.47 7.72
C LEU A 11 -4.20 38.14 7.11
N ALA A 12 -3.47 37.20 7.75
CA ALA A 12 -2.32 36.58 7.15
C ALA A 12 -2.82 35.61 6.08
N THR A 13 -2.85 36.05 4.84
CA THR A 13 -2.92 35.16 3.69
C THR A 13 -1.63 34.34 3.62
N ALA A 14 -1.69 33.10 4.08
CA ALA A 14 -0.64 32.13 3.82
C ALA A 14 -0.63 31.86 2.31
N ALA A 15 0.25 32.53 1.59
CA ALA A 15 0.60 32.17 0.22
C ALA A 15 1.23 30.78 0.27
N ILE A 16 0.49 29.77 -0.18
CA ILE A 16 1.04 28.44 -0.46
C ILE A 16 2.04 28.64 -1.60
N ALA A 17 3.34 28.71 -1.26
CA ALA A 17 4.39 28.68 -2.24
C ALA A 17 4.38 27.29 -2.88
N ALA A 18 3.81 27.15 -4.08
CA ALA A 18 3.92 25.95 -4.88
C ALA A 18 5.42 25.72 -5.18
N PRO A 19 5.96 24.52 -4.92
CA PRO A 19 7.34 24.22 -5.29
C PRO A 19 7.43 24.22 -6.82
N ALA A 20 8.09 25.25 -7.35
CA ALA A 20 8.37 25.41 -8.78
C ALA A 20 9.50 24.43 -9.18
N ILE A 21 9.17 23.17 -9.40
CA ILE A 21 10.09 22.21 -10.06
C ILE A 21 9.29 21.39 -11.09
N TRP A 22 8.71 22.11 -12.05
CA TRP A 22 8.23 21.51 -13.28
C TRP A 22 9.20 21.89 -14.39
N GLY A 23 9.71 20.92 -15.12
CA GLY A 23 10.41 21.23 -16.36
C GLY A 23 9.43 22.05 -17.23
N ARG A 24 9.83 23.24 -17.65
CA ARG A 24 8.99 24.17 -18.43
C ARG A 24 8.31 23.51 -19.63
N ASP A 25 8.93 22.47 -20.19
CA ASP A 25 8.45 21.80 -21.40
C ASP A 25 7.29 20.83 -21.15
N ALA A 26 7.19 20.18 -19.97
CA ALA A 26 6.09 19.27 -19.64
C ALA A 26 4.79 20.05 -19.35
N VAL A 27 4.90 21.20 -18.68
CA VAL A 27 3.73 22.07 -18.38
C VAL A 27 3.16 22.70 -19.64
N ALA A 28 3.97 22.96 -20.67
CA ALA A 28 3.53 23.52 -21.95
C ALA A 28 2.61 22.59 -22.77
N GLN A 29 2.50 21.31 -22.37
CA GLN A 29 1.69 20.30 -23.07
C GLN A 29 0.29 20.11 -22.46
N ILE A 30 0.03 20.60 -21.23
CA ILE A 30 -1.28 20.52 -20.60
C ILE A 30 -2.16 21.67 -21.12
N ARG A 31 -3.30 21.32 -21.72
CA ARG A 31 -4.23 22.28 -22.32
C ARG A 31 -5.47 22.44 -21.44
N ARG A 32 -6.00 23.65 -21.41
CA ARG A 32 -7.29 23.90 -20.76
C ARG A 32 -8.37 23.02 -21.40
N GLY A 33 -9.14 22.32 -20.55
CA GLY A 33 -10.17 21.39 -21.00
C GLY A 33 -9.71 19.96 -21.23
N ASP A 34 -8.40 19.65 -21.07
CA ASP A 34 -7.95 18.26 -21.05
C ASP A 34 -8.63 17.50 -19.90
N GLU A 35 -8.93 16.22 -20.13
CA GLU A 35 -9.55 15.35 -19.13
C GLU A 35 -8.63 14.17 -18.82
N LEU A 36 -8.40 13.89 -17.53
CA LEU A 36 -7.66 12.71 -17.06
C LEU A 36 -8.62 11.73 -16.39
N THR A 37 -8.59 10.47 -16.79
CA THR A 37 -9.36 9.41 -16.15
C THR A 37 -8.46 8.58 -15.25
N VAL A 38 -8.76 8.59 -13.93
CA VAL A 38 -8.00 7.93 -12.87
C VAL A 38 -8.80 6.77 -12.28
N GLY A 39 -8.30 5.55 -12.45
CA GLY A 39 -8.85 4.35 -11.82
C GLY A 39 -8.21 4.10 -10.45
N ILE A 40 -8.95 4.26 -9.36
CA ILE A 40 -8.43 4.19 -7.98
C ILE A 40 -9.44 3.53 -7.03
N TRP A 41 -8.99 3.12 -5.84
CA TRP A 41 -9.86 2.75 -4.72
C TRP A 41 -10.57 3.99 -4.15
N GLY A 42 -11.76 3.81 -3.61
CA GLY A 42 -12.49 4.86 -2.91
C GLY A 42 -11.95 5.17 -1.51
N GLY A 43 -12.69 6.00 -0.79
CA GLY A 43 -12.40 6.30 0.60
C GLY A 43 -11.26 7.31 0.79
N ALA A 44 -10.36 7.05 1.71
CA ALA A 44 -9.28 7.99 2.05
C ALA A 44 -8.35 8.25 0.86
N GLN A 45 -8.03 7.22 0.08
CA GLN A 45 -7.12 7.35 -1.06
C GLN A 45 -7.69 8.28 -2.14
N GLU A 46 -8.97 8.15 -2.46
CA GLU A 46 -9.65 9.08 -3.37
C GLU A 46 -9.66 10.50 -2.82
N ARG A 47 -10.08 10.69 -1.56
CA ARG A 47 -10.16 12.04 -0.96
C ARG A 47 -8.82 12.74 -0.95
N ILE A 48 -7.75 12.05 -0.58
CA ILE A 48 -6.40 12.63 -0.54
C ILE A 48 -5.92 13.00 -1.94
N THR A 49 -6.04 12.10 -2.91
CA THR A 49 -5.62 12.41 -4.29
C THR A 49 -6.49 13.49 -4.93
N ARG A 50 -7.77 13.57 -4.58
CA ARG A 50 -8.62 14.69 -5.01
C ARG A 50 -8.12 16.02 -4.48
N GLN A 51 -7.82 16.07 -3.19
CA GLN A 51 -7.36 17.29 -2.52
C GLN A 51 -5.96 17.73 -2.98
N TYR A 52 -5.00 16.81 -3.06
CA TYR A 52 -3.59 17.13 -3.26
C TYR A 52 -3.12 16.98 -4.70
N CYS A 53 -3.88 16.30 -5.57
CA CYS A 53 -3.49 16.09 -6.97
C CYS A 53 -4.52 16.72 -7.93
N ALA A 54 -5.79 16.33 -7.86
CA ALA A 54 -6.80 16.77 -8.80
C ALA A 54 -7.11 18.28 -8.67
N THR A 55 -7.50 18.72 -7.48
CA THR A 55 -7.88 20.12 -7.24
C THR A 55 -6.80 21.13 -7.64
N PRO A 56 -5.50 20.94 -7.30
CA PRO A 56 -4.45 21.85 -7.79
C PRO A 56 -4.35 21.90 -9.32
N LEU A 57 -4.43 20.77 -10.00
CA LEU A 57 -4.36 20.72 -11.47
C LEU A 57 -5.58 21.37 -12.12
N GLU A 58 -6.76 21.12 -11.61
CA GLU A 58 -8.01 21.73 -12.10
C GLU A 58 -8.00 23.24 -11.94
N GLN A 59 -7.54 23.75 -10.80
CA GLN A 59 -7.44 25.18 -10.53
C GLN A 59 -6.36 25.87 -11.37
N GLN A 60 -5.19 25.22 -11.50
CA GLN A 60 -4.04 25.82 -12.18
C GLN A 60 -4.16 25.79 -13.70
N HIS A 61 -4.69 24.68 -14.26
CA HIS A 61 -4.69 24.44 -15.70
C HIS A 61 -6.08 24.43 -16.33
N GLY A 62 -7.16 24.44 -15.54
CA GLY A 62 -8.54 24.36 -16.06
C GLY A 62 -8.83 23.01 -16.72
N VAL A 63 -8.19 21.95 -16.27
CA VAL A 63 -8.40 20.56 -16.68
C VAL A 63 -9.51 19.92 -15.85
N LYS A 64 -9.92 18.69 -16.18
CA LYS A 64 -10.90 17.91 -15.43
C LYS A 64 -10.34 16.55 -15.07
N ILE A 65 -10.46 16.15 -13.80
CA ILE A 65 -10.01 14.86 -13.31
C ILE A 65 -11.23 14.00 -12.99
N ASN A 66 -11.40 12.93 -13.78
CA ASN A 66 -12.47 11.96 -13.63
C ASN A 66 -11.97 10.74 -12.84
N TYR A 67 -12.68 10.38 -11.77
CA TYR A 67 -12.34 9.21 -10.95
C TYR A 67 -13.27 8.03 -11.28
N VAL A 68 -12.69 6.87 -11.53
CA VAL A 68 -13.39 5.60 -11.64
C VAL A 68 -13.02 4.75 -10.43
N LEU A 69 -13.96 4.65 -9.49
CA LEU A 69 -13.76 3.91 -8.24
C LEU A 69 -14.08 2.43 -8.42
N GLY A 70 -13.35 1.57 -7.71
CA GLY A 70 -13.61 0.13 -7.74
C GLY A 70 -12.43 -0.70 -7.21
N GLY A 71 -12.58 -2.01 -7.23
CA GLY A 71 -11.54 -2.97 -6.87
C GLY A 71 -10.42 -3.07 -7.91
N THR A 72 -9.28 -3.60 -7.52
CA THR A 72 -8.15 -3.82 -8.46
C THR A 72 -8.50 -4.82 -9.56
N PRO A 73 -9.20 -5.94 -9.29
CA PRO A 73 -9.50 -6.93 -10.32
C PRO A 73 -10.29 -6.36 -11.50
N GLU A 74 -11.34 -5.58 -11.22
CA GLU A 74 -12.20 -4.99 -12.25
C GLU A 74 -11.45 -3.97 -13.10
N ARG A 75 -10.70 -3.06 -12.45
CA ARG A 75 -9.88 -2.07 -13.16
C ARG A 75 -8.81 -2.72 -14.02
N ARG A 76 -8.12 -3.74 -13.47
CA ARG A 76 -7.13 -4.51 -14.21
C ARG A 76 -7.74 -5.20 -15.43
N ALA A 77 -8.83 -5.94 -15.25
CA ALA A 77 -9.51 -6.63 -16.35
C ALA A 77 -9.90 -5.67 -17.48
N ARG A 78 -10.45 -4.51 -17.13
CA ARG A 78 -10.82 -3.47 -18.10
C ARG A 78 -9.59 -2.91 -18.83
N ALA A 79 -8.51 -2.59 -18.12
CA ALA A 79 -7.29 -2.06 -18.74
C ALA A 79 -6.66 -3.06 -19.73
N TYR A 80 -6.70 -4.35 -19.41
CA TYR A 80 -6.23 -5.42 -20.31
C TYR A 80 -7.13 -5.60 -21.55
N ALA A 81 -8.44 -5.50 -21.39
CA ALA A 81 -9.39 -5.58 -22.50
C ALA A 81 -9.29 -4.38 -23.46
N GLU A 82 -8.95 -3.21 -22.92
CA GLU A 82 -8.87 -1.96 -23.68
C GLU A 82 -7.43 -1.63 -24.16
N ARG A 83 -6.53 -2.62 -24.19
CA ARG A 83 -5.15 -2.44 -24.67
C ARG A 83 -5.15 -1.81 -26.08
N GLY A 84 -4.40 -0.70 -26.22
CA GLY A 84 -4.31 0.07 -27.47
C GLY A 84 -5.34 1.22 -27.59
N ARG A 85 -6.42 1.21 -26.80
CA ARG A 85 -7.38 2.33 -26.67
C ARG A 85 -7.82 2.43 -25.20
N PRO A 86 -6.92 2.84 -24.32
CA PRO A 86 -7.20 2.86 -22.90
C PRO A 86 -8.28 3.91 -22.57
N SER A 87 -9.25 3.51 -21.74
CA SER A 87 -10.21 4.43 -21.12
C SER A 87 -9.71 5.01 -19.81
N PHE A 88 -8.65 4.44 -19.26
CA PHE A 88 -7.91 5.00 -18.13
C PHE A 88 -6.63 5.65 -18.62
N ASP A 89 -6.31 6.83 -18.13
CA ASP A 89 -5.00 7.46 -18.32
C ASP A 89 -4.04 7.04 -17.21
N LEU A 90 -4.56 6.82 -16.00
CA LEU A 90 -3.83 6.43 -14.81
C LEU A 90 -4.59 5.35 -14.04
N LEU A 91 -3.87 4.30 -13.62
CA LEU A 91 -4.39 3.19 -12.83
C LEU A 91 -3.63 3.03 -11.53
N TYR A 92 -4.36 2.81 -10.43
CA TYR A 92 -3.76 2.38 -9.17
C TYR A 92 -3.83 0.86 -9.05
N LEU A 93 -2.67 0.24 -8.90
CA LEU A 93 -2.49 -1.21 -8.82
C LEU A 93 -1.63 -1.58 -7.60
N ASN A 94 -1.75 -2.82 -7.12
CA ASN A 94 -0.83 -3.34 -6.12
C ASN A 94 0.48 -3.80 -6.78
N ILE A 95 1.49 -4.12 -5.99
CA ILE A 95 2.84 -4.40 -6.43
C ILE A 95 2.93 -5.48 -7.54
N PHE A 96 2.24 -6.59 -7.41
CA PHE A 96 2.35 -7.67 -8.39
C PHE A 96 1.57 -7.35 -9.68
N GLU A 97 0.37 -6.76 -9.57
CA GLU A 97 -0.41 -6.36 -10.75
C GLU A 97 0.29 -5.25 -11.54
N SER A 98 0.92 -4.30 -10.85
CA SER A 98 1.64 -3.21 -11.50
C SER A 98 2.85 -3.71 -12.29
N ARG A 99 3.65 -4.60 -11.71
CA ARG A 99 4.77 -5.25 -12.39
C ARG A 99 4.32 -6.01 -13.63
N GLN A 100 3.26 -6.81 -13.49
CA GLN A 100 2.72 -7.57 -14.61
C GLN A 100 2.18 -6.64 -15.71
N ALA A 101 1.49 -5.55 -15.35
CA ALA A 101 0.96 -4.59 -16.32
C ALA A 101 2.06 -3.89 -17.13
N VAL A 102 3.20 -3.56 -16.51
CA VAL A 102 4.39 -3.03 -17.21
C VAL A 102 4.98 -4.08 -18.15
N LYS A 103 5.19 -5.31 -17.66
CA LYS A 103 5.73 -6.42 -18.45
C LYS A 103 4.89 -6.73 -19.68
N ASP A 104 3.56 -6.67 -19.53
CA ASP A 104 2.60 -6.92 -20.60
C ASP A 104 2.38 -5.70 -21.51
N GLY A 105 3.01 -4.55 -21.22
CA GLY A 105 2.88 -3.32 -22.00
C GLY A 105 1.50 -2.64 -21.86
N VAL A 106 0.73 -2.97 -20.82
CA VAL A 106 -0.56 -2.32 -20.50
C VAL A 106 -0.32 -0.96 -19.86
N THR A 107 0.69 -0.88 -18.99
CA THR A 107 1.14 0.38 -18.38
C THR A 107 2.61 0.64 -18.70
N GLN A 108 3.03 1.88 -18.58
CA GLN A 108 4.38 2.31 -18.86
C GLN A 108 5.30 2.04 -17.67
N ALA A 109 6.57 1.75 -17.94
CA ALA A 109 7.60 1.76 -16.91
C ALA A 109 7.75 3.19 -16.35
N PRO A 110 8.03 3.34 -15.04
CA PRO A 110 8.24 4.66 -14.47
C PRO A 110 9.52 5.30 -15.01
N SER A 111 9.54 6.61 -15.13
CA SER A 111 10.67 7.34 -15.72
C SER A 111 10.93 8.66 -15.02
N ALA A 112 12.06 9.28 -15.33
CA ALA A 112 12.47 10.59 -14.83
C ALA A 112 11.66 11.76 -15.42
N SER A 113 10.70 11.50 -16.34
CA SER A 113 9.74 12.52 -16.80
C SER A 113 8.86 13.02 -15.65
N VAL A 114 8.67 12.21 -14.60
CA VAL A 114 8.07 12.63 -13.32
C VAL A 114 9.19 13.09 -12.38
N PRO A 115 9.34 14.37 -12.05
CA PRO A 115 10.47 14.90 -11.28
C PRO A 115 10.69 14.21 -9.93
N ASN A 116 9.62 13.94 -9.17
CA ASN A 116 9.71 13.27 -7.88
C ASN A 116 10.09 11.78 -7.95
N PHE A 117 10.18 11.19 -9.16
CA PHE A 117 10.70 9.84 -9.35
C PHE A 117 12.11 9.66 -8.77
N ALA A 118 12.95 10.70 -8.86
CA ALA A 118 14.31 10.66 -8.30
C ALA A 118 14.33 10.41 -6.78
N ASN A 119 13.28 10.80 -6.09
CA ASN A 119 13.14 10.66 -4.64
C ASN A 119 12.61 9.30 -4.17
N LEU A 120 12.10 8.47 -5.08
CA LEU A 120 11.54 7.16 -4.73
C LEU A 120 12.62 6.20 -4.21
N TYR A 121 12.26 5.39 -3.22
CA TYR A 121 13.03 4.20 -2.87
C TYR A 121 13.08 3.20 -4.03
N PRO A 122 14.12 2.34 -4.13
CA PRO A 122 14.23 1.36 -5.21
C PRO A 122 12.97 0.47 -5.37
N LEU A 123 12.43 -0.05 -4.25
CA LEU A 123 11.20 -0.84 -4.24
C LEU A 123 9.96 -0.11 -4.76
N ALA A 124 9.96 1.21 -4.74
CA ALA A 124 8.88 2.04 -5.26
C ALA A 124 9.00 2.37 -6.75
N ARG A 125 9.97 1.78 -7.47
CA ARG A 125 10.23 2.03 -8.91
C ARG A 125 9.96 0.81 -9.81
N ILE A 126 9.51 -0.30 -9.25
CA ILE A 126 9.55 -1.62 -9.89
C ILE A 126 8.33 -1.99 -10.74
N GLY A 127 7.22 -1.28 -10.63
CA GLY A 127 5.98 -1.60 -11.35
C GLY A 127 5.17 -0.37 -11.74
N GLY A 128 5.80 0.79 -11.76
CA GLY A 128 5.17 2.11 -11.91
C GLY A 128 5.74 3.05 -10.87
N TYR A 129 5.00 4.08 -10.52
CA TYR A 129 5.37 5.01 -9.48
C TYR A 129 4.76 4.57 -8.15
N GLY A 130 5.57 4.02 -7.25
CA GLY A 130 5.14 3.60 -5.94
C GLY A 130 4.67 4.81 -5.12
N VAL A 131 3.44 4.76 -4.62
CA VAL A 131 2.82 5.90 -3.92
C VAL A 131 2.60 5.63 -2.43
N ALA A 132 2.66 4.37 -2.01
CA ALA A 132 2.51 4.00 -0.61
C ALA A 132 3.08 2.61 -0.35
N PHE A 133 3.76 2.42 0.79
CA PHE A 133 4.03 1.09 1.35
C PHE A 133 3.00 0.76 2.43
N ASN A 134 2.52 -0.47 2.38
CA ASN A 134 1.61 -1.02 3.39
C ASN A 134 1.99 -2.49 3.67
N PRO A 135 3.14 -2.75 4.29
CA PRO A 135 3.64 -4.10 4.47
C PRO A 135 2.69 -4.99 5.24
N VAL A 136 2.74 -6.28 4.90
CA VAL A 136 2.06 -7.33 5.63
C VAL A 136 3.01 -7.92 6.67
N THR A 137 2.51 -8.04 7.90
CA THR A 137 3.31 -8.50 9.04
C THR A 137 2.47 -9.30 10.03
N ILE A 138 3.08 -9.71 11.12
CA ILE A 138 2.42 -10.34 12.26
C ILE A 138 1.64 -9.29 13.04
N VAL A 139 0.40 -9.61 13.39
CA VAL A 139 -0.43 -8.82 14.29
C VAL A 139 -0.95 -9.73 15.41
N TYR A 140 -0.96 -9.23 16.66
CA TYR A 140 -1.35 -10.06 17.80
C TYR A 140 -2.00 -9.26 18.94
N ASP A 141 -2.82 -9.93 19.72
CA ASP A 141 -3.37 -9.40 20.97
C ASP A 141 -2.39 -9.67 22.12
N ARG A 142 -1.80 -8.59 22.68
CA ARG A 142 -0.83 -8.68 23.76
C ARG A 142 -1.35 -9.35 25.03
N ARG A 143 -2.67 -9.41 25.20
CA ARG A 143 -3.29 -10.06 26.38
C ARG A 143 -3.31 -11.60 26.28
N MET A 144 -3.16 -12.13 25.06
CA MET A 144 -3.32 -13.56 24.76
C MET A 144 -2.00 -14.28 24.47
N VAL A 145 -0.89 -13.55 24.39
CA VAL A 145 0.46 -14.11 24.14
C VAL A 145 1.32 -14.01 25.40
N ALA A 146 2.16 -15.03 25.64
CA ALA A 146 3.05 -15.07 26.80
C ALA A 146 4.21 -14.07 26.72
N ALA A 147 4.64 -13.73 25.50
CA ALA A 147 5.70 -12.77 25.23
C ALA A 147 5.46 -12.07 23.88
N PRO A 148 6.02 -10.87 23.65
CA PRO A 148 5.96 -10.21 22.35
C PRO A 148 6.39 -11.12 21.20
N MET A 149 5.73 -10.97 20.04
CA MET A 149 6.14 -11.68 18.82
C MET A 149 7.16 -10.82 18.06
N THR A 150 8.35 -11.35 17.89
CA THR A 150 9.51 -10.68 17.27
C THR A 150 10.09 -11.43 16.08
N SER A 151 9.54 -12.59 15.76
CA SER A 151 9.92 -13.45 14.64
C SER A 151 8.69 -14.09 14.02
N TRP A 152 8.73 -14.32 12.70
CA TRP A 152 7.70 -15.12 12.05
C TRP A 152 7.61 -16.54 12.60
N LYS A 153 8.71 -17.08 13.16
CA LYS A 153 8.72 -18.38 13.83
C LYS A 153 7.90 -18.41 15.12
N ASP A 154 7.55 -17.26 15.68
CA ASP A 154 6.76 -17.19 16.92
C ASP A 154 5.34 -17.75 16.77
N PHE A 155 4.81 -17.85 15.55
CA PHE A 155 3.52 -18.54 15.32
C PHE A 155 3.53 -20.00 15.81
N TRP A 156 4.70 -20.66 15.85
CA TRP A 156 4.87 -22.07 16.27
C TRP A 156 5.19 -22.22 17.75
N ARG A 157 5.10 -21.18 18.56
CA ARG A 157 5.28 -21.25 20.01
C ARG A 157 4.12 -22.03 20.65
N ASP A 158 4.42 -22.75 21.74
CA ASP A 158 3.43 -23.57 22.45
C ASP A 158 2.25 -22.77 23.02
N ASP A 159 2.50 -21.52 23.47
CA ASP A 159 1.45 -20.64 24.00
C ASP A 159 0.45 -20.16 22.91
N LEU A 160 0.78 -20.32 21.62
CA LEU A 160 -0.07 -19.99 20.50
C LEU A 160 -0.81 -21.19 19.89
N LYS A 161 -0.59 -22.40 20.39
CA LYS A 161 -1.25 -23.60 19.90
C LYS A 161 -2.78 -23.47 20.03
N GLY A 162 -3.50 -23.59 18.90
CA GLY A 162 -4.95 -23.42 18.83
C GLY A 162 -5.43 -21.97 18.91
N LYS A 163 -4.53 -20.99 18.91
CA LYS A 163 -4.88 -19.55 19.02
C LYS A 163 -4.50 -18.73 17.78
N VAL A 164 -3.99 -19.34 16.73
CA VAL A 164 -3.63 -18.66 15.49
C VAL A 164 -4.85 -18.49 14.62
N ILE A 165 -5.11 -17.28 14.15
CA ILE A 165 -6.09 -16.98 13.10
C ILE A 165 -5.27 -16.87 11.80
N TRP A 166 -5.47 -17.82 10.87
CA TRP A 166 -4.70 -17.81 9.63
C TRP A 166 -5.51 -17.19 8.49
N PRO A 167 -4.93 -16.30 7.65
CA PRO A 167 -5.66 -15.73 6.52
C PRO A 167 -5.84 -16.73 5.37
N THR A 168 -6.95 -16.58 4.62
CA THR A 168 -7.21 -17.39 3.43
C THR A 168 -6.19 -17.09 2.32
N TYR A 169 -5.89 -18.11 1.53
CA TYR A 169 -5.13 -17.99 0.28
C TYR A 169 -6.11 -18.08 -0.91
N PRO A 170 -5.99 -17.27 -1.98
CA PRO A 170 -4.83 -16.46 -2.39
C PRO A 170 -4.89 -14.96 -2.01
N GLY A 171 -5.56 -14.59 -0.94
CA GLY A 171 -5.54 -13.20 -0.46
C GLY A 171 -4.12 -12.68 -0.20
N ALA A 172 -3.94 -11.37 -0.18
CA ALA A 172 -2.62 -10.75 -0.02
C ALA A 172 -1.94 -11.17 1.30
N GLN A 173 -2.71 -11.21 2.40
CA GLN A 173 -2.24 -11.62 3.72
C GLN A 173 -1.86 -13.11 3.74
N GLY A 174 -2.71 -13.97 3.16
CA GLY A 174 -2.45 -15.41 3.03
C GLY A 174 -1.23 -15.70 2.15
N THR A 175 -1.06 -14.94 1.06
CA THR A 175 0.11 -15.05 0.20
C THR A 175 1.39 -14.64 0.95
N ALA A 176 1.36 -13.50 1.64
CA ALA A 176 2.49 -13.04 2.45
C ALA A 176 2.83 -14.04 3.55
N GLY A 177 1.84 -14.54 4.30
CA GLY A 177 2.04 -15.56 5.34
C GLY A 177 2.64 -16.85 4.80
N LEU A 178 2.18 -17.32 3.63
CA LEU A 178 2.71 -18.52 2.97
C LEU A 178 4.18 -18.32 2.56
N LEU A 179 4.51 -17.21 1.92
CA LEU A 179 5.87 -16.92 1.45
C LEU A 179 6.83 -16.67 2.61
N MET A 180 6.40 -15.95 3.64
CA MET A 180 7.22 -15.75 4.83
C MET A 180 7.45 -17.05 5.59
N ALA A 181 6.43 -17.92 5.72
CA ALA A 181 6.61 -19.25 6.29
C ALA A 181 7.63 -20.08 5.49
N ALA A 182 7.57 -20.04 4.14
CA ALA A 182 8.60 -20.70 3.33
C ALA A 182 10.00 -20.17 3.69
N LYS A 183 10.18 -18.85 3.64
CA LYS A 183 11.46 -18.19 3.89
C LYS A 183 12.08 -18.54 5.24
N VAL A 184 11.31 -18.46 6.32
CA VAL A 184 11.84 -18.69 7.69
C VAL A 184 12.09 -20.17 8.01
N TRP A 185 11.52 -21.07 7.22
CA TRP A 185 11.73 -22.52 7.34
C TRP A 185 12.58 -23.12 6.22
N GLY A 186 13.41 -22.30 5.57
CA GLY A 186 14.45 -22.73 4.63
C GLY A 186 13.98 -22.97 3.20
N GLY A 187 12.76 -22.56 2.86
CA GLY A 187 12.24 -22.56 1.50
C GLY A 187 12.24 -21.16 0.86
N SER A 188 11.48 -21.03 -0.21
CA SER A 188 11.28 -19.78 -0.96
C SER A 188 10.02 -19.90 -1.82
N GLU A 189 9.72 -18.89 -2.64
CA GLU A 189 8.68 -18.96 -3.68
C GLU A 189 8.97 -20.05 -4.74
N ASN A 190 10.24 -20.46 -4.91
CA ASN A 190 10.63 -21.57 -5.77
C ASN A 190 10.57 -22.95 -5.08
N ASP A 191 10.65 -22.96 -3.74
CA ASP A 191 10.47 -24.13 -2.89
C ASP A 191 9.47 -23.82 -1.76
N ILE A 192 8.20 -23.95 -2.07
CA ILE A 192 7.10 -23.61 -1.16
C ILE A 192 6.75 -24.73 -0.17
N ASP A 193 7.29 -25.94 -0.34
CA ASP A 193 6.92 -27.11 0.46
C ASP A 193 7.16 -26.96 1.96
N PRO A 194 8.26 -26.33 2.41
CA PRO A 194 8.44 -26.04 3.83
C PRO A 194 7.29 -25.24 4.45
N ALA A 195 6.74 -24.26 3.71
CA ALA A 195 5.63 -23.47 4.21
C ALA A 195 4.38 -24.32 4.45
N PHE A 196 3.97 -25.10 3.49
CA PHE A 196 2.76 -25.94 3.62
C PHE A 196 2.88 -26.90 4.79
N ARG A 197 4.03 -27.59 4.93
CA ARG A 197 4.29 -28.47 6.07
C ARG A 197 4.18 -27.73 7.40
N LYS A 198 4.85 -26.58 7.50
CA LYS A 198 4.91 -25.81 8.75
C LYS A 198 3.58 -25.17 9.12
N ILE A 199 2.86 -24.59 8.15
CA ILE A 199 1.53 -24.03 8.42
C ILE A 199 0.56 -25.14 8.86
N ALA A 200 0.65 -26.34 8.28
CA ALA A 200 -0.18 -27.47 8.72
C ALA A 200 0.08 -27.88 10.18
N GLU A 201 1.31 -27.69 10.70
CA GLU A 201 1.65 -27.92 12.12
C GLU A 201 0.94 -26.95 13.09
N LEU A 202 0.44 -25.79 12.60
CA LEU A 202 -0.30 -24.83 13.43
C LEU A 202 -1.73 -25.29 13.76
N LYS A 203 -2.20 -26.38 13.14
CA LYS A 203 -3.56 -26.90 13.41
C LYS A 203 -3.65 -27.44 14.85
N PRO A 204 -4.83 -27.31 15.51
CA PRO A 204 -6.01 -26.61 14.98
C PRO A 204 -5.82 -25.08 15.01
N PHE A 205 -6.27 -24.39 13.98
CA PHE A 205 -6.37 -22.94 14.01
C PHE A 205 -7.52 -22.48 14.91
N ALA A 206 -7.41 -21.29 15.51
CA ALA A 206 -8.56 -20.64 16.14
C ALA A 206 -9.64 -20.31 15.09
N ALA A 207 -9.20 -19.86 13.91
CA ALA A 207 -10.06 -19.64 12.75
C ALA A 207 -9.23 -19.49 11.47
N ILE A 208 -9.89 -19.67 10.33
CA ILE A 208 -9.42 -19.19 9.01
C ILE A 208 -10.25 -17.96 8.66
N GLN A 209 -9.61 -16.81 8.41
CA GLN A 209 -10.29 -15.56 8.12
C GLN A 209 -10.15 -15.15 6.64
N GLY A 210 -11.22 -14.59 6.06
CA GLY A 210 -11.27 -14.15 4.67
C GLY A 210 -11.29 -12.62 4.49
N SER A 211 -11.40 -11.86 5.59
CA SER A 211 -11.44 -10.39 5.54
C SER A 211 -10.92 -9.74 6.83
N GLN A 212 -10.53 -8.47 6.72
CA GLN A 212 -10.07 -7.66 7.85
C GLN A 212 -11.15 -7.50 8.93
N ASP A 213 -12.40 -7.25 8.52
CA ASP A 213 -13.50 -7.08 9.48
C ASP A 213 -13.74 -8.35 10.30
N GLN A 214 -13.63 -9.53 9.68
CA GLN A 214 -13.68 -10.80 10.39
C GLN A 214 -12.54 -10.91 11.40
N LEU A 215 -11.30 -10.61 10.98
CA LEU A 215 -10.14 -10.68 11.87
C LEU A 215 -10.31 -9.77 13.09
N TYR A 216 -10.70 -8.51 12.88
CA TYR A 216 -10.85 -7.54 13.97
C TYR A 216 -12.01 -7.93 14.91
N GLY A 217 -13.10 -8.44 14.37
CA GLY A 217 -14.18 -9.01 15.17
C GLY A 217 -13.74 -10.21 16.02
N MET A 218 -12.85 -11.06 15.49
CA MET A 218 -12.27 -12.20 16.22
C MET A 218 -11.32 -11.73 17.33
N PHE A 219 -10.53 -10.68 17.11
CA PHE A 219 -9.69 -10.07 18.15
C PHE A 219 -10.54 -9.43 19.26
N ASP A 220 -11.61 -8.71 18.92
CA ASP A 220 -12.51 -8.11 19.91
C ASP A 220 -13.16 -9.19 20.80
N GLN A 221 -13.48 -10.35 20.24
CA GLN A 221 -14.06 -11.50 20.93
C GLN A 221 -13.01 -12.43 21.56
N GLN A 222 -11.71 -12.13 21.39
CA GLN A 222 -10.58 -12.97 21.86
C GLN A 222 -10.66 -14.42 21.35
N VAL A 223 -11.13 -14.63 20.13
CA VAL A 223 -11.20 -15.95 19.49
C VAL A 223 -9.78 -16.49 19.21
N GLY A 224 -8.84 -15.62 18.86
CA GLY A 224 -7.46 -16.01 18.62
C GLY A 224 -6.48 -14.90 18.99
N ALA A 225 -5.21 -15.28 19.13
CA ALA A 225 -4.15 -14.44 19.67
C ALA A 225 -3.34 -13.71 18.60
N ALA A 226 -3.15 -14.30 17.43
CA ALA A 226 -2.25 -13.76 16.41
C ALA A 226 -2.71 -14.09 14.99
N SER A 227 -2.34 -13.22 14.05
CA SER A 227 -2.63 -13.39 12.62
C SER A 227 -1.59 -12.66 11.76
N VAL A 228 -1.78 -12.74 10.45
CA VAL A 228 -1.01 -12.02 9.42
C VAL A 228 -1.90 -10.96 8.80
N GLU A 229 -1.51 -9.68 8.85
CA GLU A 229 -2.34 -8.58 8.36
C GLU A 229 -1.49 -7.38 7.90
N PHE A 230 -2.09 -6.45 7.19
CA PHE A 230 -1.50 -5.17 6.83
C PHE A 230 -1.25 -4.29 8.05
N GLY A 231 -0.05 -3.76 8.18
CA GLY A 231 0.35 -2.92 9.31
C GLY A 231 -0.48 -1.66 9.45
N SER A 232 -0.76 -0.94 8.35
CA SER A 232 -1.49 0.33 8.38
C SER A 232 -2.94 0.18 8.85
N PHE A 233 -3.66 -0.81 8.33
CA PHE A 233 -5.05 -1.05 8.71
C PHE A 233 -5.16 -1.49 10.17
N THR A 234 -4.23 -2.37 10.59
CA THR A 234 -4.15 -2.79 11.99
C THR A 234 -3.81 -1.62 12.92
N ARG A 235 -2.96 -0.68 12.48
CA ARG A 235 -2.67 0.54 13.24
C ARG A 235 -3.92 1.39 13.44
N SER A 236 -4.68 1.64 12.37
CA SER A 236 -5.93 2.38 12.45
C SER A 236 -6.92 1.72 13.41
N TYR A 237 -7.05 0.39 13.34
CA TYR A 237 -7.90 -0.37 14.23
C TYR A 237 -7.42 -0.32 15.69
N ALA A 238 -6.12 -0.52 15.93
CA ALA A 238 -5.55 -0.49 17.27
C ALA A 238 -5.74 0.85 17.96
N GLU A 239 -5.52 1.95 17.24
CA GLU A 239 -5.66 3.31 17.81
C GLU A 239 -7.12 3.74 18.00
N SER A 240 -8.03 3.27 17.17
CA SER A 240 -9.44 3.71 17.22
C SER A 240 -10.33 2.80 18.06
N ARG A 241 -9.99 1.50 18.22
CA ARG A 241 -10.90 0.50 18.79
C ARG A 241 -10.26 -0.42 19.83
N ASN A 242 -9.08 -0.98 19.58
CA ASN A 242 -8.51 -2.01 20.44
C ASN A 242 -7.01 -1.84 20.64
N PRO A 243 -6.59 -1.03 21.64
CA PRO A 243 -5.17 -0.70 21.88
C PRO A 243 -4.32 -1.90 22.34
N ASN A 244 -4.94 -3.08 22.54
CA ASN A 244 -4.21 -4.30 22.88
C ASN A 244 -3.65 -5.01 21.64
N ILE A 245 -4.06 -4.60 20.45
CA ILE A 245 -3.53 -5.18 19.21
C ILE A 245 -2.19 -4.52 18.87
N VAL A 246 -1.19 -5.36 18.66
CA VAL A 246 0.19 -4.97 18.37
C VAL A 246 0.55 -5.38 16.94
N ILE A 247 1.23 -4.48 16.25
CA ILE A 247 1.85 -4.72 14.95
C ILE A 247 3.32 -5.09 15.23
N ALA A 248 3.71 -6.32 14.93
CA ALA A 248 5.07 -6.78 15.17
C ALA A 248 6.05 -6.25 14.12
N GLU A 249 7.30 -6.12 14.56
CA GLU A 249 8.46 -5.87 13.70
C GLU A 249 9.38 -7.09 13.73
N PRO A 250 9.08 -8.14 12.94
CA PRO A 250 9.85 -9.38 12.97
C PRO A 250 11.29 -9.16 12.52
N VAL A 251 12.23 -9.84 13.17
CA VAL A 251 13.67 -9.74 12.85
C VAL A 251 14.00 -10.16 11.42
N GLU A 252 13.20 -11.03 10.83
CA GLU A 252 13.34 -11.43 9.42
C GLU A 252 12.83 -10.39 8.44
N GLY A 253 12.11 -9.35 8.91
CA GLY A 253 11.47 -8.31 8.12
C GLY A 253 9.99 -8.57 7.84
N GLN A 254 9.37 -7.66 7.09
CA GLN A 254 7.95 -7.69 6.72
C GLN A 254 7.80 -7.93 5.22
N ALA A 255 6.75 -8.64 4.82
CA ALA A 255 6.46 -8.84 3.40
C ALA A 255 6.05 -7.51 2.75
N VAL A 256 6.73 -7.13 1.67
CA VAL A 256 6.41 -5.89 0.98
C VAL A 256 5.00 -5.96 0.38
N ALA A 257 4.22 -4.93 0.64
CA ALA A 257 3.05 -4.58 -0.14
C ALA A 257 3.11 -3.08 -0.43
N ALA A 258 2.79 -2.70 -1.65
CA ALA A 258 2.87 -1.33 -2.11
C ALA A 258 1.78 -1.04 -3.14
N ASN A 259 1.33 0.21 -3.17
CA ASN A 259 0.43 0.72 -4.18
C ASN A 259 1.23 1.54 -5.20
N PHE A 260 0.88 1.40 -6.45
CA PHE A 260 1.54 2.06 -7.57
C PHE A 260 0.53 2.87 -8.38
N ALA A 261 0.91 4.09 -8.75
CA ALA A 261 0.29 4.86 -9.80
C ALA A 261 0.94 4.46 -11.13
N CYS A 262 0.16 3.93 -12.07
CA CYS A 262 0.61 3.35 -13.32
C CYS A 262 0.01 4.13 -14.48
N ILE A 263 0.82 4.82 -15.26
CA ILE A 263 0.38 5.53 -16.45
C ILE A 263 0.10 4.50 -17.55
N THR A 264 -1.08 4.57 -18.16
CA THR A 264 -1.50 3.59 -19.16
C THR A 264 -0.78 3.81 -20.49
N THR A 265 -0.32 2.75 -21.10
CA THR A 265 0.31 2.79 -22.45
C THR A 265 -0.71 3.26 -23.48
N GLY A 266 -0.37 4.30 -24.24
CA GLY A 266 -1.26 4.87 -25.25
C GLY A 266 -2.24 5.92 -24.73
N THR A 267 -2.08 6.39 -23.49
CA THR A 267 -2.81 7.58 -23.01
C THR A 267 -2.56 8.79 -23.92
N ARG A 268 -3.57 9.59 -24.14
CA ARG A 268 -3.47 10.86 -24.88
C ARG A 268 -3.13 12.04 -23.96
N ASN A 269 -3.18 11.82 -22.66
CA ASN A 269 -3.02 12.85 -21.63
C ASN A 269 -1.72 12.63 -20.82
N GLN A 270 -0.63 12.23 -21.51
CA GLN A 270 0.65 11.87 -20.89
C GLN A 270 1.15 12.92 -19.89
N ALA A 271 1.25 14.18 -20.33
CA ALA A 271 1.75 15.27 -19.47
C ALA A 271 0.88 15.51 -18.24
N LEU A 272 -0.45 15.39 -18.38
CA LEU A 272 -1.38 15.55 -17.27
C LEU A 272 -1.31 14.36 -16.30
N ALA A 273 -1.11 13.13 -16.81
CA ALA A 273 -0.91 11.94 -15.99
C ALA A 273 0.41 12.04 -15.18
N GLU A 274 1.50 12.47 -15.83
CA GLU A 274 2.79 12.70 -15.17
C GLU A 274 2.70 13.79 -14.09
N ALA A 275 1.97 14.86 -14.39
CA ALA A 275 1.70 15.94 -13.45
C ALA A 275 0.94 15.45 -12.21
N PHE A 276 -0.10 14.68 -12.41
CA PHE A 276 -0.88 14.08 -11.33
C PHE A 276 -0.01 13.16 -10.45
N VAL A 277 0.77 12.29 -11.06
CA VAL A 277 1.70 11.40 -10.35
C VAL A 277 2.74 12.20 -9.58
N ASN A 278 3.30 13.25 -10.18
CA ASN A 278 4.29 14.09 -9.50
C ASN A 278 3.75 14.77 -8.24
N LEU A 279 2.51 15.23 -8.28
CA LEU A 279 1.83 15.78 -7.10
C LEU A 279 1.56 14.68 -6.06
N HIS A 280 1.21 13.47 -6.47
CA HIS A 280 1.04 12.36 -5.53
C HIS A 280 2.36 12.00 -4.82
N LEU A 281 3.49 12.14 -5.51
CA LEU A 281 4.82 11.92 -4.95
C LEU A 281 5.40 13.16 -4.25
N SER A 282 4.61 14.21 -4.07
CA SER A 282 5.06 15.37 -3.31
C SER A 282 5.11 15.07 -1.81
N PRO A 283 6.00 15.71 -1.04
CA PRO A 283 6.03 15.57 0.42
C PRO A 283 4.67 15.88 1.08
N GLU A 284 3.93 16.85 0.57
CA GLU A 284 2.63 17.26 1.08
C GLU A 284 1.58 16.14 0.94
N CYS A 285 1.47 15.54 -0.24
CA CYS A 285 0.54 14.45 -0.49
C CYS A 285 0.94 13.19 0.28
N GLN A 286 2.22 12.85 0.28
CA GLN A 286 2.75 11.70 1.01
C GLN A 286 2.57 11.87 2.54
N THR A 287 2.70 13.09 3.07
CA THR A 287 2.39 13.39 4.48
C THR A 287 0.91 13.18 4.78
N ALA A 288 0.02 13.66 3.91
CA ALA A 288 -1.43 13.47 4.09
C ALA A 288 -1.82 11.98 4.04
N TYR A 289 -1.20 11.20 3.17
CA TYR A 289 -1.35 9.74 3.13
C TYR A 289 -0.94 9.11 4.46
N ALA A 290 0.26 9.42 4.94
CA ALA A 290 0.77 8.89 6.19
C ALA A 290 -0.14 9.22 7.39
N GLN A 291 -0.61 10.47 7.48
CA GLN A 291 -1.47 10.95 8.57
C GLN A 291 -2.86 10.32 8.57
N GLN A 292 -3.45 10.13 7.38
CA GLN A 292 -4.85 9.70 7.28
C GLN A 292 -5.01 8.17 7.13
N THR A 293 -3.94 7.46 6.77
CA THR A 293 -4.03 6.02 6.45
C THR A 293 -2.98 5.16 7.15
N TYR A 294 -1.99 5.74 7.79
CA TYR A 294 -0.79 5.05 8.29
C TYR A 294 -0.02 4.30 7.19
N TYR A 295 -0.21 4.65 5.93
CA TYR A 295 0.66 4.16 4.86
C TYR A 295 2.02 4.82 4.95
N SER A 296 3.07 4.04 4.77
CA SER A 296 4.44 4.54 4.82
C SER A 296 4.82 5.22 3.51
N PRO A 297 5.49 6.38 3.56
CA PRO A 297 5.92 7.11 2.37
C PRO A 297 6.88 6.30 1.51
N THR A 298 6.83 6.58 0.21
CA THR A 298 7.70 5.93 -0.79
C THR A 298 8.85 6.82 -1.25
N ILE A 299 8.90 8.07 -0.77
CA ILE A 299 9.92 9.07 -1.10
C ILE A 299 10.89 9.28 0.06
N ARG A 300 12.16 9.64 -0.28
CA ARG A 300 13.24 9.89 0.69
C ARG A 300 13.22 11.28 1.30
N ASN A 301 12.80 12.28 0.52
CA ASN A 301 12.84 13.70 0.84
C ASN A 301 11.61 14.16 1.63
N ILE A 302 11.24 13.43 2.68
CA ILE A 302 10.08 13.73 3.52
C ILE A 302 10.47 13.73 4.99
N THR A 303 9.93 14.68 5.74
CA THR A 303 10.04 14.73 7.20
C THR A 303 8.65 14.71 7.79
N LEU A 304 8.37 13.74 8.64
CA LEU A 304 7.10 13.61 9.35
C LEU A 304 7.27 13.97 10.84
N PRO A 305 6.17 14.34 11.52
CA PRO A 305 6.19 14.47 12.98
C PRO A 305 6.76 13.20 13.63
N PRO A 306 7.61 13.30 14.66
CA PRO A 306 8.29 12.13 15.26
C PRO A 306 7.33 11.01 15.69
N ASP A 307 6.20 11.35 16.30
CA ASP A 307 5.19 10.38 16.76
C ASP A 307 4.53 9.61 15.62
N LEU A 308 4.38 10.26 14.45
CA LEU A 308 3.88 9.59 13.25
C LEU A 308 4.98 8.76 12.60
N ALA A 309 6.19 9.32 12.46
CA ALA A 309 7.33 8.64 11.86
C ALA A 309 7.66 7.31 12.57
N ALA A 310 7.57 7.29 13.91
CA ALA A 310 7.78 6.09 14.72
C ALA A 310 6.76 4.96 14.47
N LYS A 311 5.65 5.26 13.80
CA LYS A 311 4.59 4.29 13.49
C LYS A 311 4.68 3.73 12.06
N LEU A 312 5.64 4.20 11.27
CA LEU A 312 5.74 3.94 9.84
C LEU A 312 7.11 3.37 9.49
N ILE A 313 7.17 2.74 8.33
CA ILE A 313 8.45 2.29 7.76
C ILE A 313 9.07 3.46 6.98
N MET A 314 10.12 4.03 7.52
CA MET A 314 10.79 5.20 6.97
C MET A 314 12.31 5.06 7.02
N GLY A 315 12.97 5.69 6.05
CA GLY A 315 14.43 5.66 5.91
C GLY A 315 14.94 4.41 5.19
N GLU A 316 16.16 4.52 4.66
CA GLU A 316 16.77 3.46 3.83
C GLU A 316 16.88 2.13 4.59
N GLU A 317 17.28 2.18 5.86
CA GLU A 317 17.45 0.97 6.66
C GLU A 317 16.13 0.24 6.84
N ALA A 318 15.05 0.92 7.24
CA ALA A 318 13.76 0.28 7.47
C ALA A 318 13.15 -0.24 6.16
N VAL A 319 13.23 0.54 5.08
CA VAL A 319 12.72 0.12 3.76
C VAL A 319 13.53 -1.05 3.19
N SER A 320 14.83 -1.13 3.43
CA SER A 320 15.67 -2.26 2.98
C SER A 320 15.34 -3.60 3.65
N LYS A 321 14.66 -3.56 4.80
CA LYS A 321 14.18 -4.77 5.52
C LYS A 321 12.84 -5.29 4.98
N LEU A 322 12.19 -4.56 4.05
CA LEU A 322 11.01 -5.06 3.37
C LEU A 322 11.40 -6.21 2.43
N ILE A 323 10.72 -7.32 2.56
CA ILE A 323 10.99 -8.53 1.79
C ILE A 323 10.14 -8.53 0.54
N ASP A 324 10.80 -8.48 -0.60
CA ASP A 324 10.19 -8.67 -1.91
C ASP A 324 10.34 -10.12 -2.38
N PHE A 325 9.47 -10.54 -3.29
CA PHE A 325 9.39 -11.91 -3.80
C PHE A 325 9.42 -11.92 -5.33
N ASP A 326 9.75 -13.04 -5.93
CA ASP A 326 9.56 -13.28 -7.35
C ASP A 326 8.05 -13.49 -7.63
N TRP A 327 7.36 -12.39 -7.92
CA TRP A 327 5.92 -12.42 -8.19
C TRP A 327 5.56 -13.19 -9.45
N ASP A 328 6.47 -13.35 -10.41
CA ASP A 328 6.24 -14.20 -11.58
C ASP A 328 6.09 -15.68 -11.18
N VAL A 329 6.90 -16.12 -10.21
CA VAL A 329 6.78 -17.47 -9.65
C VAL A 329 5.48 -17.62 -8.87
N VAL A 330 5.13 -16.63 -8.06
CA VAL A 330 3.88 -16.62 -7.27
C VAL A 330 2.66 -16.73 -8.17
N ILE A 331 2.59 -15.88 -9.22
CA ILE A 331 1.45 -15.86 -10.15
C ILE A 331 1.32 -17.19 -10.89
N ARG A 332 2.43 -17.73 -11.43
CA ARG A 332 2.42 -19.03 -12.15
C ARG A 332 1.94 -20.18 -11.27
N ASN A 333 2.18 -20.14 -9.98
CA ASN A 333 1.85 -21.21 -9.06
C ASN A 333 0.54 -20.98 -8.30
N GLN A 334 -0.10 -19.81 -8.41
CA GLN A 334 -1.25 -19.40 -7.59
C GLN A 334 -2.37 -20.44 -7.55
N GLY A 335 -2.78 -20.97 -8.70
CA GLY A 335 -3.84 -21.99 -8.78
C GLY A 335 -3.46 -23.30 -8.06
N ARG A 336 -2.22 -23.78 -8.27
CA ARG A 336 -1.70 -24.98 -7.62
C ARG A 336 -1.63 -24.79 -6.09
N TRP A 337 -1.13 -23.67 -5.64
CA TRP A 337 -1.01 -23.37 -4.22
C TRP A 337 -2.39 -23.16 -3.58
N SER A 338 -3.36 -22.57 -4.31
CA SER A 338 -4.73 -22.44 -3.83
C SER A 338 -5.38 -23.82 -3.58
N SER A 339 -5.24 -24.74 -4.52
CA SER A 339 -5.73 -26.11 -4.35
C SER A 339 -5.06 -26.84 -3.19
N ARG A 340 -3.75 -26.64 -2.98
CA ARG A 340 -3.02 -27.20 -1.82
C ARG A 340 -3.51 -26.59 -0.52
N PHE A 341 -3.66 -25.26 -0.47
CA PHE A 341 -4.12 -24.57 0.73
C PHE A 341 -5.50 -25.11 1.18
N THR A 342 -6.43 -25.24 0.25
CA THR A 342 -7.75 -25.80 0.56
C THR A 342 -7.64 -27.20 1.14
N ARG A 343 -6.82 -28.07 0.52
CA ARG A 343 -6.71 -29.47 0.95
C ARG A 343 -5.89 -29.67 2.22
N GLU A 344 -4.76 -28.96 2.37
CA GLU A 344 -3.75 -29.24 3.39
C GLU A 344 -3.89 -28.33 4.62
N ILE A 345 -4.42 -27.12 4.43
CA ILE A 345 -4.50 -26.09 5.48
C ILE A 345 -5.94 -25.83 5.93
N ALA A 346 -6.85 -25.51 5.01
CA ALA A 346 -8.21 -25.11 5.36
C ALA A 346 -9.15 -26.31 5.58
N GLY A 347 -8.82 -27.48 5.05
CA GLY A 347 -9.61 -28.72 5.16
C GLY A 347 -9.44 -29.47 6.48
#